data_0b8478e785ba111105f94fb64b66f3a5
#
_entry.id   0b8478e785ba111105f94fb64b66f3a5
#
_cell.length_a   1.000
_cell.length_b   1.000
_cell.length_c   1.000
_cell.angle_alpha   90.00
_cell.angle_beta   90.00
_cell.angle_gamma   90.00
#
_symmetry.space_group_name_H-M   'P 1'
#
loop_
_entity.id
_entity.type
_entity.pdbx_description
1 polymer ?
#
loop_
_entity_poly.entity_id
_entity_poly.type
_entity_poly.pdbx_seq_one_letter_code
_entity_poly.pdbx_strand_id
1 'polypeptide(L)'
;FTMTVNSLILDGETTSINGRFLTTEELIFTNTKPTVIYGYAAVPENSTLTVTAGAKVYFHNNSGLIIDRGASLKVNGSLNEKVVFEGDRLENTFSNIPGQWGTIWLRAGSKENEINNAQIKNGIIGILVDSISSNTTPTLIIKNSEITNHSNFGLYGRETSIVGENLVIGNAGEASLACTIGGNYNFTHSTFANYWANGIRSLQTVYINNFYTYNNSTGQEITET
;
A
#
# COMPACT_ATOMS: atom_id res chain seq x y z
N PHE A 1 -33.18 15.22 16.43
CA PHE A 1 -32.32 14.41 15.54
C PHE A 1 -30.86 14.72 15.89
N THR A 2 -30.16 13.76 16.46
CA THR A 2 -28.75 13.94 16.79
C THR A 2 -27.94 13.27 15.69
N MET A 3 -27.17 14.04 14.93
CA MET A 3 -26.25 13.53 13.94
C MET A 3 -24.83 13.54 14.55
N THR A 4 -24.23 12.38 14.68
CA THR A 4 -22.82 12.27 15.07
C THR A 4 -21.98 12.25 13.80
N VAL A 5 -21.15 13.25 13.60
CA VAL A 5 -20.18 13.29 12.49
C VAL A 5 -18.82 12.90 13.05
N ASN A 6 -18.30 11.76 12.61
CA ASN A 6 -16.92 11.37 12.88
C ASN A 6 -16.05 11.95 11.77
N SER A 7 -15.35 13.01 12.06
CA SER A 7 -14.38 13.62 11.15
C SER A 7 -13.07 13.89 11.88
N LEU A 8 -11.96 13.93 11.14
CA LEU A 8 -10.71 14.42 11.66
C LEU A 8 -10.74 15.94 11.75
N ILE A 9 -10.40 16.46 12.90
CA ILE A 9 -10.23 17.90 13.11
C ILE A 9 -8.78 18.20 12.72
N LEU A 10 -8.58 18.98 11.65
CA LEU A 10 -7.26 19.22 11.08
C LEU A 10 -6.44 20.25 11.86
N ASP A 11 -7.08 21.03 12.72
CA ASP A 11 -6.40 22.10 13.48
C ASP A 11 -5.84 21.57 14.80
N GLY A 12 -4.54 21.29 14.83
CA GLY A 12 -3.80 20.89 16.02
C GLY A 12 -3.94 19.43 16.45
N GLU A 13 -4.95 18.69 15.96
CA GLU A 13 -5.18 17.29 16.32
C GLU A 13 -4.59 16.30 15.31
N THR A 14 -4.17 16.77 14.15
CA THR A 14 -3.53 15.97 13.09
C THR A 14 -2.25 16.61 12.59
N THR A 15 -1.38 15.81 12.00
CA THR A 15 -0.28 16.30 11.19
C THR A 15 -0.70 16.21 9.73
N SER A 16 -0.79 17.35 9.03
CA SER A 16 -1.20 17.41 7.64
C SER A 16 0.01 17.53 6.70
N ILE A 17 0.05 16.68 5.68
CA ILE A 17 1.09 16.68 4.65
C ILE A 17 0.44 16.88 3.29
N ASN A 18 0.83 17.92 2.56
CA ASN A 18 0.44 18.11 1.18
C ASN A 18 1.37 17.35 0.23
N GLY A 19 0.91 17.06 -0.99
CA GLY A 19 1.65 16.28 -1.99
C GLY A 19 2.99 16.92 -2.34
N ARG A 20 4.06 16.40 -1.76
CA ARG A 20 5.45 16.84 -1.93
C ARG A 20 6.43 15.84 -1.36
N PHE A 21 7.70 16.06 -1.53
CA PHE A 21 8.71 15.34 -0.76
C PHE A 21 8.64 15.68 0.73
N LEU A 22 8.78 14.67 1.56
CA LEU A 22 8.87 14.83 3.01
C LEU A 22 10.16 15.55 3.39
N THR A 23 10.08 16.41 4.39
CA THR A 23 11.27 17.00 5.02
C THR A 23 11.91 15.98 5.99
N THR A 24 13.12 16.26 6.44
CA THR A 24 13.82 15.37 7.37
C THR A 24 13.04 15.15 8.68
N GLU A 25 12.37 16.19 9.16
CA GLU A 25 11.55 16.16 10.38
C GLU A 25 10.26 15.33 10.21
N GLU A 26 9.82 15.15 8.97
CA GLU A 26 8.60 14.39 8.63
C GLU A 26 8.86 12.91 8.32
N LEU A 27 10.09 12.43 8.44
CA LEU A 27 10.45 11.04 8.17
C LEU A 27 10.09 10.08 9.31
N ILE A 28 9.34 10.53 10.30
CA ILE A 28 8.85 9.69 11.40
C ILE A 28 7.35 9.98 11.60
N PHE A 29 6.49 8.98 11.35
CA PHE A 29 5.08 9.05 11.71
C PHE A 29 4.87 8.30 13.03
N THR A 30 4.27 8.97 14.00
CA THR A 30 4.06 8.42 15.34
C THR A 30 2.58 8.24 15.65
N ASN A 31 2.29 7.58 16.79
CA ASN A 31 0.93 7.44 17.30
C ASN A 31 0.43 8.64 18.13
N THR A 32 1.26 9.67 18.30
CA THR A 32 0.87 10.85 19.09
C THR A 32 -0.20 11.68 18.41
N LYS A 33 -0.12 11.79 17.08
CA LYS A 33 -1.14 12.44 16.24
C LYS A 33 -1.30 11.67 14.95
N PRO A 34 -2.53 11.51 14.43
CA PRO A 34 -2.74 10.99 13.10
C PRO A 34 -2.05 11.85 12.04
N THR A 35 -1.48 11.22 11.03
CA THR A 35 -0.96 11.90 9.85
C THR A 35 -2.01 11.86 8.75
N VAL A 36 -2.35 13.00 8.15
CA VAL A 36 -3.26 13.09 7.01
C VAL A 36 -2.50 13.56 5.78
N ILE A 37 -2.58 12.80 4.70
CA ILE A 37 -1.86 13.07 3.44
C ILE A 37 -2.86 13.54 2.38
N TYR A 38 -2.61 14.72 1.83
CA TYR A 38 -3.32 15.32 0.71
C TYR A 38 -2.45 15.29 -0.54
N GLY A 39 -2.86 14.56 -1.56
CA GLY A 39 -2.02 14.29 -2.73
C GLY A 39 -0.97 13.20 -2.41
N TYR A 40 0.09 13.11 -3.19
CA TYR A 40 1.15 12.12 -2.99
C TYR A 40 2.32 12.69 -2.21
N ALA A 41 2.51 12.21 -0.98
CA ALA A 41 3.72 12.47 -0.21
C ALA A 41 4.83 11.50 -0.66
N ALA A 42 6.05 12.01 -0.85
CA ALA A 42 7.17 11.21 -1.33
C ALA A 42 8.32 11.19 -0.33
N VAL A 43 8.83 10.00 -0.02
CA VAL A 43 10.06 9.84 0.75
C VAL A 43 11.23 10.11 -0.19
N PRO A 44 12.11 11.08 0.11
CA PRO A 44 13.21 11.46 -0.76
C PRO A 44 14.23 10.32 -0.94
N GLU A 45 14.98 10.38 -2.02
CA GLU A 45 16.08 9.45 -2.29
C GLU A 45 17.00 9.28 -1.07
N ASN A 46 17.41 8.04 -0.83
CA ASN A 46 18.31 7.65 0.24
C ASN A 46 17.85 8.01 1.66
N SER A 47 16.57 8.28 1.82
CA SER A 47 15.93 8.53 3.12
C SER A 47 15.09 7.34 3.56
N THR A 48 14.82 7.25 4.86
CA THR A 48 13.97 6.22 5.44
C THR A 48 12.79 6.86 6.15
N LEU A 49 11.58 6.51 5.72
CA LEU A 49 10.37 6.81 6.49
C LEU A 49 10.14 5.71 7.51
N THR A 50 10.06 6.08 8.78
CA THR A 50 9.72 5.18 9.88
C THR A 50 8.30 5.47 10.36
N VAL A 51 7.45 4.45 10.40
CA VAL A 51 6.10 4.53 10.95
C VAL A 51 6.04 3.66 12.20
N THR A 52 5.83 4.28 13.36
CA THR A 52 5.90 3.59 14.65
C THR A 52 4.60 2.87 14.99
N ALA A 53 4.65 1.96 15.96
CA ALA A 53 3.48 1.21 16.42
C ALA A 53 2.31 2.13 16.79
N GLY A 54 1.11 1.74 16.43
CA GLY A 54 -0.14 2.48 16.68
C GLY A 54 -0.35 3.74 15.83
N ALA A 55 0.59 4.09 14.96
CA ALA A 55 0.43 5.24 14.07
C ALA A 55 -0.75 5.05 13.12
N LYS A 56 -1.47 6.15 12.87
CA LYS A 56 -2.59 6.21 11.94
C LYS A 56 -2.25 7.17 10.80
N VAL A 57 -2.27 6.66 9.58
CA VAL A 57 -1.98 7.42 8.36
C VAL A 57 -3.24 7.41 7.50
N TYR A 58 -3.82 8.57 7.36
CA TYR A 58 -5.04 8.78 6.58
C TYR A 58 -4.73 9.46 5.27
N PHE A 59 -5.42 9.03 4.25
CA PHE A 59 -5.25 9.57 2.90
C PHE A 59 -6.53 10.24 2.43
N HIS A 60 -6.40 11.47 1.99
CA HIS A 60 -7.48 12.14 1.27
C HIS A 60 -7.67 11.54 -0.13
N ASN A 61 -8.79 11.86 -0.78
CA ASN A 61 -9.03 11.40 -2.15
C ASN A 61 -7.86 11.78 -3.08
N ASN A 62 -7.50 10.88 -4.00
CA ASN A 62 -6.35 11.00 -4.92
C ASN A 62 -4.99 11.21 -4.21
N SER A 63 -4.85 10.67 -3.03
CA SER A 63 -3.62 10.76 -2.23
C SER A 63 -2.90 9.41 -2.15
N GLY A 64 -1.65 9.41 -1.74
CA GLY A 64 -0.87 8.21 -1.54
C GLY A 64 0.51 8.51 -0.97
N LEU A 65 1.29 7.45 -0.83
CA LEU A 65 2.66 7.50 -0.33
C LEU A 65 3.60 6.91 -1.38
N ILE A 66 4.65 7.64 -1.72
CA ILE A 66 5.68 7.21 -2.67
C ILE A 66 6.99 7.01 -1.91
N ILE A 67 7.60 5.84 -2.09
CA ILE A 67 8.95 5.56 -1.63
C ILE A 67 9.86 5.62 -2.85
N ASP A 68 10.68 6.66 -2.92
CA ASP A 68 11.47 6.92 -4.12
C ASP A 68 12.69 6.01 -4.23
N ARG A 69 13.43 6.14 -5.31
CA ARG A 69 14.64 5.36 -5.59
C ARG A 69 15.65 5.51 -4.45
N GLY A 70 16.24 4.40 -4.00
CA GLY A 70 17.17 4.38 -2.88
C GLY A 70 16.56 4.62 -1.50
N ALA A 71 15.29 5.04 -1.45
CA ALA A 71 14.56 5.25 -0.19
C ALA A 71 14.03 3.93 0.39
N SER A 72 13.66 3.98 1.67
CA SER A 72 13.12 2.86 2.41
C SER A 72 11.87 3.24 3.20
N LEU A 73 10.97 2.28 3.38
CA LEU A 73 9.81 2.36 4.28
C LEU A 73 9.96 1.32 5.40
N LYS A 74 9.91 1.77 6.65
CA LYS A 74 9.94 0.91 7.84
C LYS A 74 8.65 1.09 8.65
N VAL A 75 7.74 0.15 8.56
CA VAL A 75 6.48 0.13 9.33
C VAL A 75 6.63 -0.84 10.48
N ASN A 76 6.69 -0.31 11.69
CA ASN A 76 7.03 -1.04 12.91
C ASN A 76 5.82 -1.16 13.86
N GLY A 77 4.72 -1.73 13.37
CA GLY A 77 3.57 -2.06 14.21
C GLY A 77 3.84 -3.21 15.17
N SER A 78 2.98 -3.37 16.15
CA SER A 78 2.97 -4.51 17.07
C SER A 78 1.61 -5.23 17.04
N LEU A 79 1.54 -6.39 17.67
CA LEU A 79 0.28 -7.16 17.70
C LEU A 79 -0.88 -6.35 18.32
N ASN A 80 -0.60 -5.55 19.33
CA ASN A 80 -1.60 -4.75 20.04
C ASN A 80 -1.73 -3.32 19.50
N GLU A 81 -0.74 -2.85 18.75
CA GLU A 81 -0.68 -1.50 18.19
C GLU A 81 -0.31 -1.56 16.73
N LYS A 82 -1.26 -2.04 15.93
CA LYS A 82 -1.10 -2.07 14.46
C LYS A 82 -0.98 -0.65 13.91
N VAL A 83 -0.17 -0.51 12.87
CA VAL A 83 -0.18 0.70 12.05
C VAL A 83 -1.36 0.62 11.09
N VAL A 84 -2.09 1.72 10.93
CA VAL A 84 -3.27 1.78 10.05
C VAL A 84 -3.01 2.74 8.89
N PHE A 85 -3.27 2.28 7.68
CA PHE A 85 -3.30 3.05 6.44
C PHE A 85 -4.68 2.93 5.82
N GLU A 86 -5.43 4.03 5.77
CA GLU A 86 -6.80 4.05 5.22
C GLU A 86 -7.21 5.44 4.71
N GLY A 87 -8.39 5.54 4.10
CA GLY A 87 -8.97 6.83 3.71
C GLY A 87 -9.33 7.69 4.93
N ASP A 88 -9.38 9.01 4.74
CA ASP A 88 -9.71 9.98 5.78
C ASP A 88 -11.23 10.09 6.08
N ARG A 89 -12.06 9.33 5.36
CA ARG A 89 -13.50 9.24 5.60
C ARG A 89 -13.78 8.22 6.70
N LEU A 90 -13.84 8.70 7.94
CA LEU A 90 -13.97 7.86 9.15
C LEU A 90 -15.42 7.53 9.52
N GLU A 91 -16.41 8.03 8.75
CA GLU A 91 -17.81 7.69 8.95
C GLU A 91 -18.04 6.19 8.69
N ASN A 92 -18.84 5.55 9.52
CA ASN A 92 -19.12 4.11 9.42
C ASN A 92 -19.55 3.66 8.01
N THR A 93 -20.25 4.52 7.27
CA THR A 93 -20.68 4.25 5.89
C THR A 93 -19.47 4.05 4.94
N PHE A 94 -18.33 4.67 5.23
CA PHE A 94 -17.13 4.61 4.42
C PHE A 94 -16.10 3.57 4.90
N SER A 95 -16.35 2.92 6.03
CA SER A 95 -15.41 1.98 6.66
C SER A 95 -14.97 0.81 5.76
N ASN A 96 -15.81 0.47 4.76
CA ASN A 96 -15.55 -0.62 3.82
C ASN A 96 -15.79 -0.21 2.35
N ILE A 97 -15.70 1.08 2.03
CA ILE A 97 -15.77 1.54 0.64
C ILE A 97 -14.35 1.51 0.04
N PRO A 98 -14.10 0.73 -1.02
CA PRO A 98 -12.80 0.70 -1.68
C PRO A 98 -12.58 1.96 -2.54
N GLY A 99 -11.32 2.25 -2.89
CA GLY A 99 -10.97 3.31 -3.84
C GLY A 99 -10.97 4.72 -3.26
N GLN A 100 -10.89 4.87 -1.94
CA GLN A 100 -10.90 6.19 -1.29
C GLN A 100 -9.59 6.97 -1.46
N TRP A 101 -8.49 6.27 -1.71
CA TRP A 101 -7.16 6.83 -1.91
C TRP A 101 -6.36 6.00 -2.90
N GLY A 102 -5.19 6.46 -3.31
CA GLY A 102 -4.38 5.82 -4.34
C GLY A 102 -3.68 4.55 -3.86
N THR A 103 -2.41 4.68 -3.48
CA THR A 103 -1.56 3.52 -3.13
C THR A 103 -0.37 3.91 -2.25
N ILE A 104 0.22 2.92 -1.58
CA ILE A 104 1.61 2.96 -1.13
C ILE A 104 2.45 2.43 -2.29
N TRP A 105 3.24 3.29 -2.91
CA TRP A 105 4.03 2.96 -4.08
C TRP A 105 5.52 2.88 -3.77
N LEU A 106 6.04 1.67 -3.79
CA LEU A 106 7.48 1.39 -3.71
C LEU A 106 8.04 1.45 -5.13
N ARG A 107 8.64 2.57 -5.50
CA ARG A 107 9.15 2.81 -6.85
C ARG A 107 10.36 1.94 -7.17
N ALA A 108 10.62 1.76 -8.45
CA ALA A 108 11.80 1.09 -8.95
C ALA A 108 13.07 1.63 -8.28
N GLY A 109 13.85 0.71 -7.69
CA GLY A 109 15.07 1.05 -6.95
C GLY A 109 14.87 1.51 -5.50
N SER A 110 13.64 1.56 -4.97
CA SER A 110 13.44 1.59 -3.51
C SER A 110 13.95 0.29 -2.89
N LYS A 111 14.42 0.31 -1.67
CA LYS A 111 15.14 -0.82 -1.08
C LYS A 111 14.81 -1.03 0.39
N GLU A 112 15.01 -2.27 0.86
CA GLU A 112 14.91 -2.61 2.27
C GLU A 112 13.57 -2.14 2.90
N ASN A 113 12.47 -2.22 2.11
CA ASN A 113 11.16 -1.87 2.63
C ASN A 113 10.66 -2.98 3.55
N GLU A 114 10.24 -2.63 4.75
CA GLU A 114 9.73 -3.56 5.74
C GLU A 114 8.40 -3.07 6.30
N ILE A 115 7.41 -3.96 6.32
CA ILE A 115 6.10 -3.69 6.89
C ILE A 115 5.77 -4.81 7.86
N ASN A 116 5.54 -4.47 9.12
CA ASN A 116 5.18 -5.42 10.15
C ASN A 116 3.99 -4.92 10.96
N ASN A 117 3.00 -5.79 11.20
CA ASN A 117 1.78 -5.51 11.92
C ASN A 117 1.05 -4.24 11.41
N ALA A 118 0.69 -4.24 10.14
CA ALA A 118 -0.06 -3.16 9.52
C ALA A 118 -1.46 -3.61 9.07
N GLN A 119 -2.39 -2.67 9.04
CA GLN A 119 -3.67 -2.77 8.37
C GLN A 119 -3.73 -1.72 7.27
N ILE A 120 -3.88 -2.16 6.02
CA ILE A 120 -3.90 -1.32 4.83
C ILE A 120 -5.23 -1.57 4.11
N LYS A 121 -6.09 -0.58 4.02
CA LYS A 121 -7.44 -0.79 3.48
C LYS A 121 -8.01 0.40 2.70
N ASN A 122 -9.01 0.08 1.89
CA ASN A 122 -9.87 1.04 1.20
C ASN A 122 -9.20 1.88 0.10
N GLY A 123 -7.99 1.54 -0.35
CA GLY A 123 -7.34 2.24 -1.45
C GLY A 123 -7.75 1.73 -2.84
N ILE A 124 -7.13 2.29 -3.87
CA ILE A 124 -7.21 1.76 -5.24
C ILE A 124 -6.30 0.53 -5.34
N ILE A 125 -5.03 0.67 -4.96
CA ILE A 125 -4.08 -0.43 -4.80
C ILE A 125 -3.52 -0.33 -3.38
N GLY A 126 -3.50 -1.43 -2.63
CA GLY A 126 -2.95 -1.42 -1.29
C GLY A 126 -1.46 -1.07 -1.30
N ILE A 127 -0.66 -1.93 -1.89
CA ILE A 127 0.77 -1.71 -2.10
C ILE A 127 1.12 -2.04 -3.54
N LEU A 128 1.79 -1.11 -4.22
CA LEU A 128 2.40 -1.30 -5.53
C LEU A 128 3.92 -1.36 -5.36
N VAL A 129 4.52 -2.44 -5.83
CA VAL A 129 5.98 -2.66 -5.75
C VAL A 129 6.54 -2.78 -7.15
N ASP A 130 7.36 -1.80 -7.54
CA ASP A 130 7.98 -1.75 -8.85
C ASP A 130 9.44 -2.21 -8.78
N SER A 131 9.77 -3.05 -9.73
CA SER A 131 11.09 -3.43 -10.17
C SER A 131 12.08 -3.87 -9.09
N ILE A 132 12.90 -4.82 -9.42
CA ILE A 132 13.97 -5.32 -8.54
C ILE A 132 15.04 -4.24 -8.37
N SER A 133 15.40 -3.95 -7.11
CA SER A 133 16.55 -3.11 -6.76
C SER A 133 17.83 -3.92 -6.56
N SER A 134 17.69 -5.22 -6.25
CA SER A 134 18.80 -6.13 -5.95
C SER A 134 18.36 -7.57 -6.15
N ASN A 135 19.24 -8.42 -6.69
CA ASN A 135 19.01 -9.86 -6.80
C ASN A 135 19.26 -10.61 -5.47
N THR A 136 19.78 -9.95 -4.45
CA THR A 136 20.18 -10.58 -3.18
C THR A 136 19.26 -10.25 -2.02
N THR A 137 18.55 -9.10 -2.07
CA THR A 137 17.67 -8.67 -1.00
C THR A 137 16.27 -8.39 -1.53
N PRO A 138 15.20 -8.81 -0.84
CA PRO A 138 13.84 -8.47 -1.24
C PRO A 138 13.62 -6.96 -1.28
N THR A 139 12.85 -6.50 -2.27
CA THR A 139 12.40 -5.10 -2.34
C THR A 139 11.43 -4.79 -1.21
N LEU A 140 10.59 -5.79 -0.84
CA LEU A 140 9.64 -5.69 0.26
C LEU A 140 9.66 -6.96 1.11
N ILE A 141 9.77 -6.78 2.42
CA ILE A 141 9.45 -7.79 3.43
C ILE A 141 8.20 -7.33 4.15
N ILE A 142 7.13 -8.14 4.13
CA ILE A 142 5.88 -7.80 4.79
C ILE A 142 5.41 -8.95 5.68
N LYS A 143 5.10 -8.64 6.95
CA LYS A 143 4.72 -9.65 7.93
C LYS A 143 3.51 -9.23 8.77
N ASN A 144 2.77 -10.22 9.28
CA ASN A 144 1.71 -10.03 10.28
C ASN A 144 0.70 -8.94 9.90
N SER A 145 0.39 -8.81 8.63
CA SER A 145 -0.32 -7.65 8.10
C SER A 145 -1.56 -8.04 7.32
N GLU A 146 -2.47 -7.08 7.24
CA GLU A 146 -3.74 -7.21 6.54
C GLU A 146 -3.84 -6.16 5.44
N ILE A 147 -4.14 -6.60 4.21
CA ILE A 147 -4.35 -5.73 3.04
C ILE A 147 -5.73 -6.06 2.48
N THR A 148 -6.69 -5.16 2.65
CA THR A 148 -8.07 -5.50 2.33
C THR A 148 -8.83 -4.36 1.67
N ASN A 149 -9.82 -4.75 0.87
CA ASN A 149 -10.84 -3.85 0.37
C ASN A 149 -10.30 -2.74 -0.56
N HIS A 150 -9.55 -3.13 -1.57
CA HIS A 150 -9.00 -2.24 -2.59
C HIS A 150 -9.79 -2.33 -3.89
N SER A 151 -9.99 -1.20 -4.60
CA SER A 151 -10.81 -1.21 -5.82
C SER A 151 -10.16 -1.94 -6.99
N ASN A 152 -8.83 -2.07 -7.01
CA ASN A 152 -8.09 -2.82 -8.02
C ASN A 152 -7.32 -3.98 -7.40
N PHE A 153 -6.14 -3.74 -6.82
CA PHE A 153 -5.25 -4.78 -6.32
C PHE A 153 -4.98 -4.62 -4.82
N GLY A 154 -4.89 -5.73 -4.09
CA GLY A 154 -4.40 -5.72 -2.73
C GLY A 154 -2.88 -5.46 -2.69
N LEU A 155 -2.09 -6.45 -3.06
CA LEU A 155 -0.64 -6.35 -3.23
C LEU A 155 -0.29 -6.60 -4.70
N TYR A 156 0.40 -5.66 -5.31
CA TYR A 156 0.77 -5.73 -6.72
C TYR A 156 2.28 -5.58 -6.90
N GLY A 157 2.95 -6.65 -7.28
CA GLY A 157 4.37 -6.67 -7.62
C GLY A 157 4.58 -6.73 -9.14
N ARG A 158 5.49 -5.89 -9.64
CA ARG A 158 5.90 -5.88 -11.05
C ARG A 158 7.41 -6.07 -11.13
N GLU A 159 7.89 -7.20 -11.69
CA GLU A 159 9.32 -7.50 -11.82
C GLU A 159 10.08 -7.25 -10.51
N THR A 160 9.61 -7.78 -9.39
CA THR A 160 10.13 -7.42 -8.08
C THR A 160 10.37 -8.64 -7.18
N SER A 161 10.94 -8.42 -6.01
CA SER A 161 11.14 -9.46 -4.99
C SER A 161 10.38 -9.12 -3.71
N ILE A 162 9.46 -10.02 -3.33
CA ILE A 162 8.62 -9.85 -2.14
C ILE A 162 8.69 -11.10 -1.27
N VAL A 163 8.96 -10.90 0.01
CA VAL A 163 8.81 -11.93 1.05
C VAL A 163 7.65 -11.54 1.96
N GLY A 164 6.64 -12.42 2.02
CA GLY A 164 5.45 -12.26 2.83
C GLY A 164 5.29 -13.37 3.85
N GLU A 165 4.92 -13.05 5.08
CA GLU A 165 4.68 -14.02 6.14
C GLU A 165 3.48 -13.61 6.99
N ASN A 166 2.58 -14.56 7.24
CA ASN A 166 1.39 -14.36 8.08
C ASN A 166 0.55 -13.16 7.61
N LEU A 167 0.10 -13.21 6.36
CA LEU A 167 -0.68 -12.16 5.72
C LEU A 167 -2.14 -12.58 5.51
N VAL A 168 -3.03 -11.62 5.58
CA VAL A 168 -4.38 -11.72 5.04
C VAL A 168 -4.51 -10.67 3.94
N ILE A 169 -4.64 -11.11 2.70
CA ILE A 169 -4.84 -10.20 1.56
C ILE A 169 -6.16 -10.56 0.89
N GLY A 170 -7.09 -9.61 0.88
CA GLY A 170 -8.42 -9.96 0.43
C GLY A 170 -9.27 -8.80 -0.08
N ASN A 171 -10.35 -9.19 -0.73
CA ASN A 171 -11.41 -8.31 -1.17
C ASN A 171 -10.93 -7.16 -2.07
N ALA A 172 -10.37 -7.51 -3.23
CA ALA A 172 -9.90 -6.58 -4.24
C ALA A 172 -10.70 -6.69 -5.54
N GLY A 173 -10.92 -5.57 -6.21
CA GLY A 173 -11.75 -5.50 -7.42
C GLY A 173 -11.16 -6.25 -8.61
N GLU A 174 -9.84 -6.39 -8.67
CA GLU A 174 -9.16 -7.21 -9.69
C GLU A 174 -8.53 -8.45 -9.04
N ALA A 175 -7.41 -8.33 -8.34
CA ALA A 175 -6.77 -9.45 -7.66
C ALA A 175 -6.28 -9.06 -6.27
N SER A 176 -6.41 -9.99 -5.31
CA SER A 176 -5.84 -9.79 -3.97
C SER A 176 -4.31 -9.76 -4.02
N LEU A 177 -3.71 -10.67 -4.79
CA LEU A 177 -2.28 -10.68 -5.10
C LEU A 177 -2.08 -10.69 -6.61
N ALA A 178 -1.30 -9.75 -7.14
CA ALA A 178 -0.84 -9.76 -8.51
C ALA A 178 0.69 -9.72 -8.55
N CYS A 179 1.29 -10.63 -9.33
CA CYS A 179 2.72 -10.73 -9.57
C CYS A 179 2.94 -10.79 -11.08
N THR A 180 3.45 -9.71 -11.67
CA THR A 180 3.57 -9.59 -13.12
C THR A 180 5.00 -9.27 -13.55
N ILE A 181 5.31 -9.57 -14.81
CA ILE A 181 6.62 -9.30 -15.42
C ILE A 181 7.75 -10.08 -14.69
N GLY A 182 7.46 -11.31 -14.26
CA GLY A 182 8.42 -12.11 -13.51
C GLY A 182 8.65 -11.60 -12.08
N GLY A 183 9.81 -11.92 -11.51
CA GLY A 183 10.17 -11.56 -10.13
C GLY A 183 10.35 -12.77 -9.22
N ASN A 184 10.61 -12.51 -7.94
CA ASN A 184 10.81 -13.53 -6.92
C ASN A 184 9.84 -13.31 -5.76
N TYR A 185 8.93 -14.26 -5.55
CA TYR A 185 7.85 -14.11 -4.57
C TYR A 185 7.83 -15.32 -3.63
N ASN A 186 7.92 -15.07 -2.34
CA ASN A 186 7.86 -16.09 -1.32
C ASN A 186 6.84 -15.69 -0.25
N PHE A 187 5.72 -16.43 -0.18
CA PHE A 187 4.67 -16.20 0.81
C PHE A 187 4.48 -17.44 1.67
N THR A 188 4.55 -17.28 2.98
CA THR A 188 4.32 -18.35 3.95
C THR A 188 3.19 -17.96 4.91
N HIS A 189 2.43 -18.96 5.37
CA HIS A 189 1.34 -18.79 6.34
C HIS A 189 0.34 -17.68 5.97
N SER A 190 0.09 -17.49 4.68
CA SER A 190 -0.69 -16.36 4.18
C SER A 190 -2.00 -16.81 3.55
N THR A 191 -3.04 -16.00 3.72
CA THR A 191 -4.37 -16.21 3.15
C THR A 191 -4.64 -15.17 2.06
N PHE A 192 -4.94 -15.65 0.86
CA PHE A 192 -5.43 -14.84 -0.25
C PHE A 192 -6.89 -15.20 -0.50
N ALA A 193 -7.78 -14.26 -0.24
CA ALA A 193 -9.21 -14.47 -0.41
C ALA A 193 -9.85 -13.32 -1.16
N ASN A 194 -10.98 -13.55 -1.79
CA ASN A 194 -11.67 -12.45 -2.47
C ASN A 194 -13.19 -12.66 -2.43
N TYR A 195 -13.86 -11.76 -1.77
CA TYR A 195 -15.31 -11.70 -1.61
C TYR A 195 -15.89 -10.42 -2.25
N TRP A 196 -15.28 -9.98 -3.34
CA TRP A 196 -15.69 -8.75 -4.02
C TRP A 196 -17.14 -8.78 -4.46
N ALA A 197 -17.92 -7.82 -4.00
CA ALA A 197 -19.33 -7.67 -4.30
C ALA A 197 -19.69 -6.37 -5.05
N ASN A 198 -18.69 -5.52 -5.33
CA ASN A 198 -18.92 -4.18 -5.90
C ASN A 198 -18.81 -4.15 -7.44
N GLY A 199 -18.85 -5.31 -8.10
CA GLY A 199 -18.77 -5.40 -9.56
C GLY A 199 -18.22 -6.73 -10.03
N ILE A 200 -17.96 -6.83 -11.33
CA ILE A 200 -17.39 -8.02 -11.98
C ILE A 200 -15.87 -7.89 -11.95
N ARG A 201 -15.21 -8.96 -11.55
CA ARG A 201 -13.75 -9.07 -11.62
C ARG A 201 -13.31 -9.70 -12.93
N SER A 202 -12.24 -9.21 -13.50
CA SER A 202 -11.62 -9.79 -14.69
C SER A 202 -10.49 -10.78 -14.37
N LEU A 203 -9.88 -10.67 -13.18
CA LEU A 203 -8.73 -11.48 -12.78
C LEU A 203 -9.07 -12.44 -11.62
N GLN A 204 -8.22 -13.44 -11.47
CA GLN A 204 -8.27 -14.40 -10.35
C GLN A 204 -7.82 -13.73 -9.04
N THR A 205 -8.15 -14.35 -7.90
CA THR A 205 -7.72 -13.88 -6.57
C THR A 205 -6.20 -13.74 -6.45
N VAL A 206 -5.47 -14.70 -7.04
CA VAL A 206 -4.02 -14.64 -7.22
C VAL A 206 -3.73 -14.66 -8.71
N TYR A 207 -3.12 -13.62 -9.21
CA TYR A 207 -2.80 -13.43 -10.62
C TYR A 207 -1.27 -13.36 -10.80
N ILE A 208 -0.73 -14.29 -11.57
CA ILE A 208 0.71 -14.40 -11.80
C ILE A 208 0.95 -14.52 -13.31
N ASN A 209 1.83 -13.68 -13.84
CA ASN A 209 2.36 -13.80 -15.19
C ASN A 209 3.80 -13.26 -15.27
N ASN A 210 4.45 -13.50 -16.40
CA ASN A 210 5.80 -12.99 -16.69
C ASN A 210 5.81 -12.11 -17.95
N PHE A 211 4.68 -11.55 -18.32
CA PHE A 211 4.58 -10.61 -19.43
C PHE A 211 3.82 -9.37 -19.02
N TYR A 212 3.98 -8.30 -19.76
CA TYR A 212 3.10 -7.14 -19.71
C TYR A 212 2.62 -6.78 -21.11
N THR A 213 1.39 -6.33 -21.18
CA THR A 213 0.85 -5.81 -22.44
C THR A 213 1.27 -4.35 -22.56
N TYR A 214 2.11 -4.07 -23.54
CA TYR A 214 2.42 -2.69 -23.87
C TYR A 214 1.27 -2.12 -24.69
N ASN A 215 0.61 -1.09 -24.20
CA ASN A 215 -0.48 -0.44 -24.90
C ASN A 215 0.06 0.46 -26.02
N ASN A 216 0.66 -0.18 -27.00
CA ASN A 216 1.00 0.40 -28.30
C ASN A 216 -0.21 0.27 -29.21
N SER A 217 -0.34 1.12 -30.19
CA SER A 217 -1.30 1.00 -31.29
C SER A 217 -1.29 -0.36 -32.01
N THR A 218 -0.38 -1.25 -31.67
CA THR A 218 -0.22 -2.60 -32.23
C THR A 218 -0.65 -3.74 -31.31
N GLY A 219 -0.93 -3.49 -30.01
CA GLY A 219 -1.30 -4.54 -29.05
C GLY A 219 -0.24 -5.62 -28.83
N GLN A 220 1.04 -5.32 -29.05
CA GLN A 220 2.10 -6.31 -28.96
C GLN A 220 2.41 -6.64 -27.50
N GLU A 221 2.23 -7.91 -27.13
CA GLU A 221 2.67 -8.45 -25.84
C GLU A 221 4.19 -8.64 -25.86
N ILE A 222 4.86 -8.13 -24.85
CA ILE A 222 6.30 -8.34 -24.67
C ILE A 222 6.45 -9.39 -23.56
N THR A 223 6.96 -10.54 -23.94
CA THR A 223 7.35 -11.60 -22.98
C THR A 223 8.80 -11.41 -22.62
N GLU A 224 9.13 -11.40 -21.32
CA GLU A 224 10.51 -11.62 -20.89
C GLU A 224 10.85 -13.10 -20.99
N THR A 225 11.99 -13.39 -21.58
CA THR A 225 12.58 -14.72 -21.70
C THR A 225 13.49 -15.03 -20.51
#